data_a0e639e3c4d462b28ebc7fbb9575feb3
#
_entry.id   a0e639e3c4d462b28ebc7fbb9575feb3
#
_cell.length_a   1.000
_cell.length_b   1.000
_cell.length_c   1.000
_cell.angle_alpha   90.00
_cell.angle_beta   90.00
_cell.angle_gamma   90.00
#
_symmetry.space_group_name_H-M   'P 1'
#
loop_
_entity.id
_entity.type
_entity.pdbx_description
1 polymer ?
#
loop_
_entity_poly.entity_id
_entity_poly.type
_entity_poly.pdbx_seq_one_letter_code
_entity_poly.pdbx_strand_id
1 'polypeptide(L)'
;MSSATLVSVQEYLATSFRPDRDYVDGEIQERNLGEWPHSRTQGRLYAFLFQREAQWGIRVVPEQRVQVNPTRFRVPDVCAILASDPVEPIVRRAPFLCIEILSKEDTVSRLNERLSDYFQMGVRYVWVLDPLTRRAFCYTPGEMHEVLDGTLRTKDPEIAVPLAEVFEPES
;
A
#
# COMPACT_ATOMS: atom_id res chain seq x y z
N MET A 1 -19.24 9.87 -24.97
CA MET A 1 -18.65 9.97 -23.64
C MET A 1 -19.41 9.02 -22.73
N SER A 2 -18.74 8.00 -22.23
CA SER A 2 -19.34 7.12 -21.22
C SER A 2 -19.37 7.92 -19.92
N SER A 3 -20.54 8.31 -19.42
CA SER A 3 -20.65 8.86 -18.08
C SER A 3 -20.35 7.70 -17.12
N ALA A 4 -19.27 7.80 -16.36
CA ALA A 4 -19.00 6.85 -15.30
C ALA A 4 -20.23 6.83 -14.36
N THR A 5 -20.80 5.65 -14.15
CA THR A 5 -21.90 5.50 -13.19
C THR A 5 -21.32 5.68 -11.81
N LEU A 6 -21.69 6.75 -11.12
CA LEU A 6 -21.26 6.99 -9.76
C LEU A 6 -21.92 5.97 -8.81
N VAL A 7 -21.13 5.40 -7.96
CA VAL A 7 -21.52 4.41 -6.95
C VAL A 7 -21.47 5.05 -5.57
N SER A 8 -22.44 4.78 -4.72
CA SER A 8 -22.40 5.28 -3.35
C SER A 8 -21.35 4.54 -2.51
N VAL A 9 -20.88 5.18 -1.44
CA VAL A 9 -19.99 4.52 -0.46
C VAL A 9 -20.63 3.24 0.09
N GLN A 10 -21.93 3.26 0.36
CA GLN A 10 -22.66 2.11 0.87
C GLN A 10 -22.66 0.94 -0.12
N GLU A 11 -22.87 1.20 -1.39
CA GLU A 11 -22.82 0.18 -2.45
C GLU A 11 -21.40 -0.38 -2.61
N TYR A 12 -20.39 0.48 -2.58
CA TYR A 12 -19.00 0.04 -2.62
C TYR A 12 -18.67 -0.89 -1.45
N LEU A 13 -19.04 -0.50 -0.23
CA LEU A 13 -18.77 -1.30 0.97
C LEU A 13 -19.54 -2.63 0.99
N ALA A 14 -20.71 -2.69 0.36
CA ALA A 14 -21.50 -3.90 0.24
C ALA A 14 -21.05 -4.82 -0.90
N THR A 15 -20.13 -4.38 -1.75
CA THR A 15 -19.68 -5.11 -2.93
C THR A 15 -18.29 -5.73 -2.70
N SER A 16 -18.12 -6.99 -3.09
CA SER A 16 -16.81 -7.66 -3.14
C SER A 16 -16.26 -7.64 -4.55
N PHE A 17 -15.06 -7.12 -4.70
CA PHE A 17 -14.32 -7.14 -5.96
C PHE A 17 -13.15 -8.11 -5.88
N ARG A 18 -12.76 -8.72 -7.00
CA ARG A 18 -11.59 -9.61 -7.09
C ARG A 18 -10.83 -9.36 -8.37
N PRO A 19 -9.63 -8.75 -8.28
CA PRO A 19 -9.03 -8.15 -7.08
C PRO A 19 -9.87 -7.00 -6.52
N ASP A 20 -9.66 -6.65 -5.26
CA ASP A 20 -10.38 -5.54 -4.65
C ASP A 20 -9.99 -4.21 -5.32
N ARG A 21 -10.85 -3.21 -5.26
CA ARG A 21 -10.75 -1.97 -6.02
C ARG A 21 -10.73 -0.75 -5.12
N ASP A 22 -10.04 0.28 -5.57
CA ASP A 22 -10.11 1.60 -4.96
C ASP A 22 -11.47 2.25 -5.24
N TYR A 23 -11.88 3.14 -4.36
CA TYR A 23 -13.06 3.98 -4.53
C TYR A 23 -12.66 5.43 -4.33
N VAL A 24 -12.94 6.27 -5.32
CA VAL A 24 -12.56 7.69 -5.33
C VAL A 24 -13.76 8.54 -5.74
N ASP A 25 -14.34 9.22 -4.76
CA ASP A 25 -15.41 10.20 -4.96
C ASP A 25 -16.58 9.68 -5.85
N GLY A 26 -16.99 8.44 -5.67
CA GLY A 26 -18.06 7.79 -6.43
C GLY A 26 -17.58 6.88 -7.56
N GLU A 27 -16.33 6.91 -7.92
CA GLU A 27 -15.77 6.08 -8.99
C GLU A 27 -15.04 4.85 -8.43
N ILE A 28 -15.34 3.68 -9.01
CA ILE A 28 -14.59 2.45 -8.78
C ILE A 28 -13.37 2.44 -9.69
N GLN A 29 -12.19 2.42 -9.09
CA GLN A 29 -10.93 2.35 -9.82
C GLN A 29 -10.38 0.93 -9.76
N GLU A 30 -10.21 0.31 -10.92
CA GLU A 30 -9.59 -0.99 -11.01
C GLU A 30 -8.12 -0.91 -10.61
N ARG A 31 -7.69 -1.93 -9.88
CA ARG A 31 -6.28 -2.16 -9.60
C ARG A 31 -5.69 -3.06 -10.67
N ASN A 32 -4.40 -2.92 -10.89
CA ASN A 32 -3.70 -3.73 -11.87
C ASN A 32 -3.79 -5.21 -11.54
N LEU A 33 -3.95 -6.04 -12.56
CA LEU A 33 -3.86 -7.48 -12.41
C LEU A 33 -2.43 -7.86 -12.00
N GLY A 34 -2.33 -8.73 -11.00
CA GLY A 34 -1.04 -9.17 -10.47
C GLY A 34 -0.27 -10.00 -11.51
N GLU A 35 0.74 -9.41 -12.11
CA GLU A 35 1.77 -10.17 -12.84
C GLU A 35 2.75 -10.80 -11.84
N TRP A 36 3.50 -11.80 -12.28
CA TRP A 36 4.42 -12.54 -11.42
C TRP A 36 5.38 -11.63 -10.61
N PRO A 37 6.06 -10.64 -11.20
CA PRO A 37 6.98 -9.79 -10.45
C PRO A 37 6.28 -9.02 -9.33
N HIS A 38 5.07 -8.47 -9.59
CA HIS A 38 4.26 -7.77 -8.59
C HIS A 38 3.85 -8.72 -7.46
N SER A 39 3.17 -9.82 -7.80
CA SER A 39 2.64 -10.76 -6.82
C SER A 39 3.74 -11.41 -5.99
N ARG A 40 4.86 -11.72 -6.60
CA ARG A 40 6.00 -12.33 -5.90
C ARG A 40 6.65 -11.35 -4.92
N THR A 41 6.85 -10.10 -5.33
CA THR A 41 7.36 -9.05 -4.46
C THR A 41 6.42 -8.78 -3.28
N GLN A 42 5.11 -8.69 -3.53
CA GLN A 42 4.10 -8.54 -2.50
C GLN A 42 4.15 -9.68 -1.48
N GLY A 43 4.17 -10.91 -1.94
CA GLY A 43 4.21 -12.09 -1.06
C GLY A 43 5.46 -12.16 -0.21
N ARG A 44 6.64 -11.90 -0.79
CA ARG A 44 7.93 -11.90 -0.07
C ARG A 44 7.97 -10.80 0.99
N LEU A 45 7.58 -9.59 0.62
CA LEU A 45 7.53 -8.46 1.55
C LEU A 45 6.55 -8.70 2.69
N TYR A 46 5.34 -9.14 2.36
CA TYR A 46 4.35 -9.50 3.37
C TYR A 46 4.86 -10.57 4.34
N ALA A 47 5.42 -11.65 3.83
CA ALA A 47 5.96 -12.74 4.65
C ALA A 47 7.08 -12.26 5.58
N PHE A 48 7.99 -11.42 5.08
CA PHE A 48 9.08 -10.87 5.88
C PHE A 48 8.57 -10.00 7.04
N LEU A 49 7.61 -9.13 6.77
CA LEU A 49 6.99 -8.26 7.77
C LEU A 49 6.14 -9.07 8.77
N PHE A 50 5.32 -9.99 8.26
CA PHE A 50 4.42 -10.80 9.07
C PHE A 50 5.17 -11.63 10.13
N GLN A 51 6.29 -12.24 9.77
CA GLN A 51 7.12 -13.01 10.69
C GLN A 51 7.74 -12.17 11.82
N ARG A 52 7.73 -10.85 11.70
CA ARG A 52 8.34 -9.89 12.64
C ARG A 52 7.34 -8.97 13.32
N GLU A 53 6.06 -9.24 13.21
CA GLU A 53 5.01 -8.42 13.82
C GLU A 53 5.24 -8.21 15.32
N ALA A 54 5.54 -9.27 16.05
CA ALA A 54 5.79 -9.19 17.51
C ALA A 54 7.06 -8.39 17.82
N GLN A 55 8.10 -8.52 17.01
CA GLN A 55 9.36 -7.79 17.19
C GLN A 55 9.16 -6.27 17.01
N TRP A 56 8.32 -5.88 16.06
CA TRP A 56 8.13 -4.47 15.71
C TRP A 56 6.86 -3.84 16.27
N GLY A 57 6.04 -4.61 16.97
CA GLY A 57 4.78 -4.11 17.53
C GLY A 57 3.80 -3.64 16.46
N ILE A 58 3.69 -4.37 15.37
CA ILE A 58 2.81 -4.06 14.23
C ILE A 58 1.89 -5.24 13.89
N ARG A 59 0.88 -4.97 13.09
CA ARG A 59 0.08 -5.96 12.38
C ARG A 59 0.09 -5.64 10.91
N VAL A 60 0.35 -6.64 10.08
CA VAL A 60 0.53 -6.50 8.62
C VAL A 60 -0.58 -7.22 7.89
N VAL A 61 -1.19 -6.57 6.93
CA VAL A 61 -2.25 -7.16 6.09
C VAL A 61 -2.04 -6.80 4.62
N PRO A 62 -2.28 -7.75 3.71
CA PRO A 62 -2.30 -7.47 2.29
C PRO A 62 -3.68 -6.98 1.85
N GLU A 63 -3.72 -6.13 0.85
CA GLU A 63 -4.94 -5.73 0.14
C GLU A 63 -6.12 -5.32 1.04
N GLN A 64 -5.83 -4.60 2.10
CA GLN A 64 -6.81 -4.13 3.06
C GLN A 64 -7.41 -2.80 2.62
N ARG A 65 -8.73 -2.69 2.65
CA ARG A 65 -9.42 -1.40 2.44
C ARG A 65 -9.09 -0.42 3.56
N VAL A 66 -8.61 0.75 3.15
CA VAL A 66 -8.29 1.88 4.03
C VAL A 66 -9.17 3.06 3.64
N GLN A 67 -10.00 3.53 4.55
CA GLN A 67 -10.80 4.73 4.34
C GLN A 67 -9.95 5.97 4.59
N VAL A 68 -9.40 6.53 3.51
CA VAL A 68 -8.48 7.68 3.59
C VAL A 68 -9.21 9.00 3.86
N ASN A 69 -10.47 9.10 3.46
CA ASN A 69 -11.39 10.17 3.84
C ASN A 69 -12.86 9.68 3.66
N PRO A 70 -13.89 10.48 4.00
CA PRO A 70 -15.28 10.02 3.94
C PRO A 70 -15.74 9.50 2.58
N THR A 71 -15.14 9.94 1.47
CA THR A 71 -15.53 9.57 0.09
C THR A 71 -14.44 8.85 -0.68
N ARG A 72 -13.34 8.43 -0.02
CA ARG A 72 -12.24 7.74 -0.68
C ARG A 72 -11.74 6.54 0.13
N PHE A 73 -11.56 5.43 -0.58
CA PHE A 73 -11.00 4.19 -0.05
C PHE A 73 -9.86 3.76 -0.96
N ARG A 74 -8.71 3.47 -0.37
CA ARG A 74 -7.56 2.90 -1.06
C ARG A 74 -7.32 1.48 -0.58
N VAL A 75 -6.74 0.67 -1.44
CA VAL A 75 -6.36 -0.70 -1.14
C VAL A 75 -4.86 -0.84 -1.39
N PRO A 76 -4.00 -0.48 -0.42
CA PRO A 76 -2.56 -0.67 -0.57
C PRO A 76 -2.22 -2.15 -0.74
N ASP A 77 -1.17 -2.45 -1.49
CA ASP A 77 -0.73 -3.85 -1.69
C ASP A 77 -0.39 -4.53 -0.36
N VAL A 78 0.24 -3.78 0.54
CA VAL A 78 0.47 -4.19 1.93
C VAL A 78 0.33 -2.97 2.82
N CYS A 79 -0.27 -3.12 3.99
CA CYS A 79 -0.20 -2.08 5.01
C CYS A 79 0.11 -2.66 6.39
N ALA A 80 0.71 -1.83 7.24
CA ALA A 80 0.98 -2.15 8.63
C ALA A 80 0.35 -1.10 9.54
N ILE A 81 -0.41 -1.58 10.51
CA ILE A 81 -0.92 -0.78 11.63
C ILE A 81 -0.08 -1.07 12.87
N LEU A 82 -0.06 -0.15 13.84
CA LEU A 82 0.54 -0.44 15.14
C LEU A 82 -0.28 -1.52 15.87
N ALA A 83 0.39 -2.39 16.61
CA ALA A 83 -0.30 -3.46 17.35
C ALA A 83 -1.30 -2.93 18.39
N SER A 84 -1.10 -1.69 18.85
CA SER A 84 -2.01 -0.97 19.76
C SER A 84 -3.23 -0.37 19.07
N ASP A 85 -3.25 -0.30 17.74
CA ASP A 85 -4.38 0.25 17.00
C ASP A 85 -5.56 -0.73 16.95
N PRO A 86 -6.81 -0.22 16.86
CA PRO A 86 -7.97 -1.07 16.75
C PRO A 86 -7.95 -1.87 15.45
N VAL A 87 -8.41 -3.12 15.52
CA VAL A 87 -8.64 -3.97 14.35
C VAL A 87 -10.08 -3.81 13.90
N GLU A 88 -10.27 -3.31 12.69
CA GLU A 88 -11.57 -3.06 12.09
C GLU A 88 -11.65 -3.71 10.69
N PRO A 89 -12.86 -4.10 10.23
CA PRO A 89 -13.03 -4.63 8.87
C PRO A 89 -12.56 -3.67 7.77
N ILE A 90 -12.72 -2.38 8.00
CA ILE A 90 -12.16 -1.29 7.18
C ILE A 90 -11.24 -0.48 8.08
N VAL A 91 -10.02 -0.27 7.65
CA VAL A 91 -9.05 0.53 8.42
C VAL A 91 -9.43 2.02 8.31
N ARG A 92 -9.76 2.63 9.44
CA ARG A 92 -10.17 4.04 9.52
C ARG A 92 -9.19 4.93 10.26
N ARG A 93 -8.29 4.35 11.06
CA ARG A 93 -7.15 5.06 11.62
C ARG A 93 -5.99 4.96 10.66
N ALA A 94 -5.23 6.05 10.48
CA ALA A 94 -4.10 6.07 9.56
C ALA A 94 -3.13 4.91 9.87
N PRO A 95 -2.86 4.01 8.90
CA PRO A 95 -1.81 3.03 9.04
C PRO A 95 -0.45 3.68 9.32
N PHE A 96 0.40 2.98 10.03
CA PHE A 96 1.79 3.39 10.23
C PHE A 96 2.57 3.40 8.90
N LEU A 97 2.32 2.39 8.07
CA LEU A 97 3.01 2.18 6.81
C LEU A 97 2.03 1.65 5.75
N CYS A 98 2.00 2.29 4.60
CA CYS A 98 1.39 1.76 3.38
C CYS A 98 2.47 1.43 2.35
N ILE A 99 2.28 0.37 1.59
CA ILE A 99 3.23 -0.10 0.59
C ILE A 99 2.50 -0.30 -0.73
N GLU A 100 3.03 0.32 -1.77
CA GLU A 100 2.58 0.17 -3.15
C GLU A 100 3.67 -0.52 -3.97
N ILE A 101 3.28 -1.52 -4.73
CA ILE A 101 4.17 -2.26 -5.63
C ILE A 101 3.75 -1.91 -7.04
N LEU A 102 4.66 -1.29 -7.79
CA LEU A 102 4.37 -0.80 -9.13
C LEU A 102 4.21 -1.96 -10.11
N SER A 103 3.28 -1.78 -11.03
CA SER A 103 3.16 -2.55 -12.25
C SER A 103 3.49 -1.65 -13.45
N LYS A 104 3.67 -2.24 -14.62
CA LYS A 104 3.95 -1.49 -15.85
C LYS A 104 2.84 -0.53 -16.30
N GLU A 105 1.63 -0.70 -15.74
CA GLU A 105 0.47 0.14 -16.07
C GLU A 105 0.30 1.33 -15.11
N ASP A 106 1.09 1.39 -14.04
CA ASP A 106 1.03 2.51 -13.10
C ASP A 106 1.57 3.79 -13.72
N THR A 107 0.89 4.90 -13.43
CA THR A 107 1.31 6.23 -13.86
C THR A 107 1.75 7.05 -12.64
N VAL A 108 2.62 8.02 -12.89
CA VAL A 108 3.08 8.96 -11.85
C VAL A 108 1.90 9.72 -11.25
N SER A 109 0.92 10.12 -12.07
CA SER A 109 -0.26 10.83 -11.59
C SER A 109 -1.09 10.01 -10.61
N ARG A 110 -1.35 8.74 -10.92
CA ARG A 110 -2.10 7.83 -10.04
C ARG A 110 -1.35 7.55 -8.74
N LEU A 111 -0.04 7.36 -8.83
CA LEU A 111 0.79 7.18 -7.65
C LEU A 111 0.73 8.41 -6.74
N ASN A 112 0.92 9.61 -7.32
CA ASN A 112 0.88 10.84 -6.56
C ASN A 112 -0.48 11.09 -5.89
N GLU A 113 -1.58 10.73 -6.54
CA GLU A 113 -2.92 10.82 -5.95
C GLU A 113 -3.06 9.90 -4.72
N ARG A 114 -2.60 8.64 -4.81
CA ARG A 114 -2.58 7.72 -3.66
C ARG A 114 -1.72 8.24 -2.52
N LEU A 115 -0.51 8.71 -2.82
CA LEU A 115 0.40 9.30 -1.83
C LEU A 115 -0.26 10.48 -1.12
N SER A 116 -0.91 11.37 -1.87
CA SER A 116 -1.66 12.50 -1.30
C SER A 116 -2.76 12.03 -0.35
N ASP A 117 -3.55 11.05 -0.74
CA ASP A 117 -4.60 10.48 0.10
C ASP A 117 -4.05 9.89 1.40
N TYR A 118 -2.96 9.12 1.32
CA TYR A 118 -2.33 8.53 2.50
C TYR A 118 -1.78 9.58 3.46
N PHE A 119 -1.05 10.57 2.96
CA PHE A 119 -0.47 11.59 3.83
C PHE A 119 -1.52 12.55 4.41
N GLN A 120 -2.56 12.88 3.68
CA GLN A 120 -3.69 13.66 4.22
C GLN A 120 -4.43 12.91 5.33
N MET A 121 -4.50 11.58 5.26
CA MET A 121 -5.05 10.74 6.32
C MET A 121 -4.17 10.72 7.57
N GLY A 122 -2.86 10.90 7.42
CA GLY A 122 -1.87 10.86 8.49
C GLY A 122 -0.97 9.61 8.49
N VAL A 123 -0.91 8.87 7.38
CA VAL A 123 0.05 7.78 7.20
C VAL A 123 1.47 8.33 7.33
N ARG A 124 2.32 7.65 8.12
CA ARG A 124 3.67 8.16 8.43
C ARG A 124 4.68 7.82 7.35
N TYR A 125 4.58 6.61 6.80
CA TYR A 125 5.51 6.11 5.78
C TYR A 125 4.74 5.48 4.63
N VAL A 126 5.18 5.76 3.41
CA VAL A 126 4.76 5.00 2.23
C VAL A 126 6.01 4.49 1.52
N TRP A 127 6.08 3.18 1.33
CA TRP A 127 7.11 2.58 0.49
C TRP A 127 6.54 2.28 -0.89
N VAL A 128 7.30 2.61 -1.91
CA VAL A 128 6.97 2.31 -3.30
C VAL A 128 8.08 1.44 -3.87
N LEU A 129 7.73 0.26 -4.36
CA LEU A 129 8.67 -0.69 -4.90
C LEU A 129 8.40 -0.93 -6.38
N ASP A 130 9.42 -0.90 -7.18
CA ASP A 130 9.37 -1.26 -8.61
C ASP A 130 10.10 -2.59 -8.81
N PRO A 131 9.37 -3.71 -8.97
CA PRO A 131 9.98 -5.02 -9.13
C PRO A 131 10.69 -5.21 -10.47
N LEU A 132 10.34 -4.42 -11.50
CA LEU A 132 10.96 -4.53 -12.82
C LEU A 132 12.34 -3.89 -12.84
N THR A 133 12.50 -2.75 -12.21
CA THR A 133 13.80 -2.04 -12.10
C THR A 133 14.55 -2.38 -10.82
N ARG A 134 13.91 -3.12 -9.89
CA ARG A 134 14.43 -3.48 -8.56
C ARG A 134 14.80 -2.25 -7.72
N ARG A 135 14.05 -1.17 -7.89
CA ARG A 135 14.21 0.09 -7.17
C ARG A 135 13.12 0.24 -6.12
N ALA A 136 13.47 0.87 -5.02
CA ALA A 136 12.54 1.17 -3.95
C ALA A 136 12.69 2.62 -3.48
N PHE A 137 11.57 3.20 -3.07
CA PHE A 137 11.48 4.59 -2.65
C PHE A 137 10.75 4.67 -1.32
N CYS A 138 11.25 5.51 -0.43
CA CYS A 138 10.61 5.80 0.84
C CYS A 138 10.06 7.23 0.83
N TYR A 139 8.77 7.35 1.11
CA TYR A 139 8.07 8.62 1.20
C TYR A 139 7.68 8.89 2.64
N THR A 140 7.88 10.12 3.06
CA THR A 140 7.31 10.71 4.28
C THR A 140 6.64 12.03 3.89
N PRO A 141 5.83 12.66 4.75
CA PRO A 141 5.19 13.92 4.40
C PRO A 141 6.20 14.98 3.91
N GLY A 142 6.08 15.38 2.63
CA GLY A 142 6.94 16.38 2.02
C GLY A 142 8.33 15.92 1.56
N GLU A 143 8.69 14.65 1.78
CA GLU A 143 10.01 14.12 1.42
C GLU A 143 9.92 12.78 0.69
N MET A 144 10.86 12.54 -0.19
CA MET A 144 11.05 11.26 -0.86
C MET A 144 12.54 11.00 -1.06
N HIS A 145 12.96 9.77 -0.82
CA HIS A 145 14.31 9.33 -1.20
C HIS A 145 14.29 7.91 -1.80
N GLU A 146 15.17 7.68 -2.73
CA GLU A 146 15.42 6.34 -3.24
C GLU A 146 16.30 5.57 -2.24
N VAL A 147 15.96 4.31 -2.03
CA VAL A 147 16.74 3.40 -1.18
C VAL A 147 17.97 2.91 -1.94
N LEU A 148 19.13 3.51 -1.66
CA LEU A 148 20.39 3.21 -2.34
C LEU A 148 21.29 2.25 -1.56
N ASP A 149 21.10 2.15 -0.25
CA ASP A 149 21.89 1.27 0.63
C ASP A 149 21.31 -0.16 0.76
N GLY A 150 20.25 -0.45 0.01
CA GLY A 150 19.63 -1.77 -0.04
C GLY A 150 18.69 -2.11 1.11
N THR A 151 18.30 -1.15 1.96
CA THR A 151 17.42 -1.42 3.10
C THR A 151 16.33 -0.36 3.25
N LEU A 152 15.08 -0.79 3.20
CA LEU A 152 13.92 0.02 3.58
C LEU A 152 13.87 0.20 5.10
N ARG A 153 13.63 1.42 5.57
CA ARG A 153 13.61 1.73 7.01
C ARG A 153 12.44 2.62 7.39
N THR A 154 12.02 2.45 8.65
CA THR A 154 11.14 3.39 9.37
C THR A 154 11.74 3.68 10.73
N LYS A 155 11.12 4.65 11.45
CA LYS A 155 11.42 4.96 12.86
C LYS A 155 10.14 4.91 13.67
N ASP A 156 10.24 4.48 14.93
CA ASP A 156 9.16 4.47 15.93
C ASP A 156 7.85 3.77 15.46
N PRO A 157 7.88 2.46 15.16
CA PRO A 157 8.96 1.49 15.37
C PRO A 157 10.04 1.52 14.29
N GLU A 158 11.24 1.08 14.69
CA GLU A 158 12.35 0.92 13.77
C GLU A 158 12.22 -0.40 13.02
N ILE A 159 11.76 -0.31 11.78
CA ILE A 159 11.64 -1.44 10.86
C ILE A 159 12.78 -1.36 9.86
N ALA A 160 13.41 -2.47 9.57
CA ALA A 160 14.45 -2.58 8.56
C ALA A 160 14.20 -3.80 7.67
N VAL A 161 14.02 -3.57 6.37
CA VAL A 161 13.75 -4.62 5.39
C VAL A 161 14.79 -4.57 4.29
N PRO A 162 15.69 -5.57 4.22
CA PRO A 162 16.63 -5.66 3.12
C PRO A 162 15.91 -5.89 1.78
N LEU A 163 16.25 -5.14 0.75
CA LEU A 163 15.67 -5.32 -0.59
C LEU A 163 15.96 -6.72 -1.18
N ALA A 164 17.07 -7.34 -0.78
CA ALA A 164 17.39 -8.71 -1.16
C ALA A 164 16.37 -9.75 -0.65
N GLU A 165 15.64 -9.45 0.42
CA GLU A 165 14.56 -10.28 0.95
C GLU A 165 13.24 -10.08 0.20
N VAL A 166 13.10 -8.96 -0.49
CA VAL A 166 11.86 -8.55 -1.16
C VAL A 166 11.88 -8.87 -2.64
N PHE A 167 12.92 -8.47 -3.35
CA PHE A 167 13.08 -8.79 -4.77
C PHE A 167 13.69 -10.18 -4.92
N GLU A 168 13.18 -10.95 -5.90
CA GLU A 168 13.79 -12.24 -6.20
C GLU A 168 15.23 -12.05 -6.70
N PRO A 169 16.15 -12.97 -6.37
CA PRO A 169 17.47 -12.97 -6.98
C PRO A 169 17.37 -13.02 -8.50
N GLU A 170 18.26 -12.33 -9.18
CA GLU A 170 18.42 -12.51 -10.63
C GLU A 170 18.90 -13.94 -10.90
N SER A 171 18.25 -14.61 -11.86
CA SER A 171 18.59 -15.97 -12.31
C SER A 171 19.82 -15.98 -13.22
#